data_62d6456231df56772b6e0258e8722754
#
_entry.id   62d6456231df56772b6e0258e8722754
#
_cell.length_a   1.000
_cell.length_b   1.000
_cell.length_c   1.000
_cell.angle_alpha   90.00
_cell.angle_beta   90.00
_cell.angle_gamma   90.00
#
_symmetry.space_group_name_H-M   'P 1'
#
loop_
_entity.id
_entity.type
_entity.pdbx_description
1 polymer ?
#
loop_
_entity_poly.entity_id
_entity_poly.type
_entity_poly.pdbx_seq_one_letter_code
_entity_poly.pdbx_strand_id
1 'polypeptide(L)'
;MKRVLLMAAVALTLAAQAQTYPGTKPITFVVPFAAGGPTDRVARDLAEAMRAPLGGAVLLVDNAAGAGGSIGANKVAKAAPDGHTLLLHHIGMATMPTLVRNIPFKVDSDFEYVGMI
;
A
#
# COMPACT_ATOMS: atom_id res chain seq x y z
N MET A 1 -37.45 -27.09 -19.28
CA MET A 1 -37.38 -25.62 -19.40
C MET A 1 -37.15 -24.92 -18.06
N LYS A 2 -37.85 -25.26 -16.98
CA LYS A 2 -37.69 -24.58 -15.64
C LYS A 2 -36.27 -24.75 -15.02
N ARG A 3 -35.58 -25.89 -15.24
CA ARG A 3 -34.22 -26.14 -14.70
C ARG A 3 -33.12 -25.34 -15.40
N VAL A 4 -33.27 -25.04 -16.68
CA VAL A 4 -32.31 -24.27 -17.49
C VAL A 4 -32.38 -22.78 -17.10
N LEU A 5 -33.56 -22.26 -16.80
CA LEU A 5 -33.76 -20.88 -16.32
C LEU A 5 -33.13 -20.66 -14.93
N LEU A 6 -33.17 -21.67 -14.05
CA LEU A 6 -32.55 -21.56 -12.72
C LEU A 6 -31.03 -21.52 -12.79
N MET A 7 -30.41 -22.29 -13.70
CA MET A 7 -28.95 -22.28 -13.90
C MET A 7 -28.46 -20.97 -14.52
N ALA A 8 -29.24 -20.36 -15.42
CA ALA A 8 -28.89 -19.06 -15.99
C ALA A 8 -28.95 -17.92 -14.96
N ALA A 9 -29.90 -17.96 -14.02
CA ALA A 9 -30.03 -16.96 -12.96
C ALA A 9 -28.85 -17.02 -11.96
N VAL A 10 -28.35 -18.22 -11.64
CA VAL A 10 -27.18 -18.39 -10.74
C VAL A 10 -25.89 -17.92 -11.41
N ALA A 11 -25.74 -18.10 -12.72
CA ALA A 11 -24.56 -17.64 -13.45
C ALA A 11 -24.47 -16.10 -13.54
N LEU A 12 -25.59 -15.38 -13.57
CA LEU A 12 -25.60 -13.92 -13.59
C LEU A 12 -25.20 -13.28 -12.23
N THR A 13 -25.39 -13.98 -11.12
CA THR A 13 -25.05 -13.42 -9.79
C THR A 13 -23.57 -13.55 -9.44
N LEU A 14 -22.80 -14.39 -10.12
CA LEU A 14 -21.35 -14.50 -9.93
C LEU A 14 -20.53 -13.49 -10.74
N ALA A 15 -21.17 -12.75 -11.67
CA ALA A 15 -20.47 -11.76 -12.50
C ALA A 15 -20.32 -10.39 -11.84
N ALA A 16 -20.86 -10.17 -10.66
CA ALA A 16 -20.81 -8.90 -9.96
C ALA A 16 -19.92 -9.01 -8.74
N GLN A 17 -18.74 -8.52 -8.79
CA GLN A 17 -17.91 -7.93 -7.71
C GLN A 17 -16.43 -7.87 -8.10
N ALA A 18 -16.09 -7.57 -9.33
CA ALA A 18 -14.77 -7.02 -9.59
C ALA A 18 -14.76 -5.61 -8.97
N GLN A 19 -14.37 -5.50 -7.71
CA GLN A 19 -14.12 -4.19 -7.11
C GLN A 19 -12.99 -3.54 -7.90
N THR A 20 -13.31 -2.42 -8.56
CA THR A 20 -12.31 -1.63 -9.26
C THR A 20 -11.36 -1.03 -8.20
N TYR A 21 -10.10 -1.45 -8.26
CA TYR A 21 -9.05 -0.81 -7.44
C TYR A 21 -8.75 0.59 -7.99
N PRO A 22 -8.58 1.59 -7.14
CA PRO A 22 -8.68 1.59 -5.67
C PRO A 22 -10.10 1.74 -5.12
N GLY A 23 -11.13 1.91 -5.95
CA GLY A 23 -12.49 2.17 -5.52
C GLY A 23 -12.60 3.45 -4.69
N THR A 24 -13.41 3.41 -3.63
CA THR A 24 -13.59 4.54 -2.70
C THR A 24 -12.65 4.50 -1.48
N LYS A 25 -11.91 3.41 -1.29
CA LYS A 25 -11.00 3.25 -0.17
C LYS A 25 -9.73 4.08 -0.41
N PRO A 26 -9.29 4.92 0.54
CA PRO A 26 -8.05 5.67 0.41
C PRO A 26 -6.83 4.76 0.30
N ILE A 27 -5.82 5.22 -0.46
CA ILE A 27 -4.47 4.65 -0.47
C ILE A 27 -3.61 5.47 0.47
N THR A 28 -2.89 4.83 1.39
CA THR A 28 -2.03 5.49 2.37
C THR A 28 -0.57 5.18 2.07
N PHE A 29 0.22 6.21 1.80
CA PHE A 29 1.69 6.13 1.81
C PHE A 29 2.19 6.30 3.24
N VAL A 30 2.73 5.26 3.82
CA VAL A 30 3.45 5.32 5.10
C VAL A 30 4.89 5.74 4.81
N VAL A 31 5.26 6.90 5.34
CA VAL A 31 6.61 7.45 5.26
C VAL A 31 7.26 7.29 6.62
N PRO A 32 8.30 6.46 6.79
CA PRO A 32 8.89 6.16 8.10
C PRO A 32 9.86 7.24 8.58
N PHE A 33 9.64 8.48 8.16
CA PHE A 33 10.46 9.65 8.46
C PHE A 33 9.60 10.88 8.77
N ALA A 34 10.25 11.90 9.33
CA ALA A 34 9.59 13.15 9.72
C ALA A 34 8.94 13.86 8.52
N ALA A 35 7.78 14.46 8.76
CA ALA A 35 7.10 15.31 7.79
C ALA A 35 8.00 16.49 7.37
N GLY A 36 7.91 16.89 6.10
CA GLY A 36 8.73 17.94 5.50
C GLY A 36 10.14 17.51 5.10
N GLY A 37 10.55 16.27 5.41
CA GLY A 37 11.81 15.69 4.95
C GLY A 37 11.79 15.31 3.47
N PRO A 38 12.94 14.89 2.92
CA PRO A 38 13.05 14.53 1.49
C PRO A 38 12.05 13.43 1.08
N THR A 39 11.96 12.35 1.83
CA THR A 39 11.06 11.23 1.54
C THR A 39 9.58 11.64 1.64
N ASP A 40 9.24 12.51 2.57
CA ASP A 40 7.87 13.04 2.70
C ASP A 40 7.47 13.89 1.47
N ARG A 41 8.39 14.71 0.96
CA ARG A 41 8.14 15.49 -0.26
C ARG A 41 7.88 14.58 -1.45
N VAL A 42 8.72 13.58 -1.65
CA VAL A 42 8.54 12.59 -2.72
C VAL A 42 7.18 11.88 -2.58
N ALA A 43 6.79 11.49 -1.36
CA ALA A 43 5.49 10.86 -1.11
C ALA A 43 4.31 11.76 -1.51
N ARG A 44 4.38 13.05 -1.18
CA ARG A 44 3.32 14.02 -1.50
C ARG A 44 3.25 14.32 -2.99
N ASP A 45 4.40 14.48 -3.64
CA ASP A 45 4.48 14.71 -5.08
C ASP A 45 3.95 13.49 -5.85
N LEU A 46 4.32 12.27 -5.41
CA LEU A 46 3.82 11.02 -5.98
C LEU A 46 2.31 10.88 -5.77
N ALA A 47 1.82 11.16 -4.57
CA ALA A 47 0.39 11.10 -4.27
C ALA A 47 -0.41 12.05 -5.17
N GLU A 48 0.08 13.27 -5.41
CA GLU A 48 -0.57 14.22 -6.29
C GLU A 48 -0.54 13.73 -7.75
N ALA A 49 0.61 13.24 -8.23
CA ALA A 49 0.76 12.73 -9.58
C ALA A 49 -0.12 11.50 -9.86
N MET A 50 -0.35 10.64 -8.85
CA MET A 50 -1.16 9.43 -8.97
C MET A 50 -2.66 9.68 -8.91
N ARG A 51 -3.11 10.82 -8.42
CA ARG A 51 -4.53 11.11 -8.20
C ARG A 51 -5.36 11.01 -9.47
N ALA A 52 -4.96 11.71 -10.52
CA ALA A 52 -5.70 11.70 -11.78
C ALA A 52 -5.67 10.34 -12.50
N PRO A 53 -4.51 9.65 -12.65
CA PRO A 53 -4.45 8.31 -13.22
C PRO A 53 -5.31 7.27 -12.48
N LEU A 54 -5.50 7.45 -11.17
CA LEU A 54 -6.33 6.56 -10.34
C LEU A 54 -7.79 7.05 -10.20
N GLY A 55 -8.28 7.82 -11.17
CA GLY A 55 -9.69 8.24 -11.22
C GLY A 55 -10.12 9.18 -10.09
N GLY A 56 -9.21 10.00 -9.58
CA GLY A 56 -9.48 10.92 -8.46
C GLY A 56 -9.39 10.25 -7.08
N ALA A 57 -8.67 9.14 -6.96
CA ALA A 57 -8.49 8.42 -5.70
C ALA A 57 -7.97 9.34 -4.58
N VAL A 58 -8.39 9.05 -3.37
CA VAL A 58 -7.88 9.72 -2.17
C VAL A 58 -6.54 9.07 -1.79
N LEU A 59 -5.45 9.85 -1.86
CA LEU A 59 -4.13 9.42 -1.43
C LEU A 59 -3.74 10.22 -0.18
N LEU A 60 -3.32 9.51 0.86
CA LEU A 60 -2.93 10.05 2.15
C LEU A 60 -1.43 9.81 2.38
N VAL A 61 -0.77 10.72 3.07
CA VAL A 61 0.61 10.54 3.53
C VAL A 61 0.61 10.48 5.04
N ASP A 62 1.13 9.40 5.59
CA ASP A 62 1.22 9.11 7.02
C ASP A 62 2.69 9.01 7.44
N ASN A 63 3.16 9.98 8.22
CA ASN A 63 4.53 10.03 8.71
C ASN A 63 4.68 9.22 10.00
N ALA A 64 5.19 8.00 9.90
CA ALA A 64 5.42 7.10 11.03
C ALA A 64 6.92 6.97 11.35
N ALA A 65 7.52 8.07 11.82
CA ALA A 65 8.95 8.17 12.09
C ALA A 65 9.37 7.39 13.36
N GLY A 66 10.63 6.98 13.39
CA GLY A 66 11.29 6.41 14.58
C GLY A 66 12.10 5.16 14.29
N ALA A 67 13.06 4.89 15.18
CA ALA A 67 13.96 3.72 15.14
C ALA A 67 14.55 3.45 13.74
N GLY A 68 15.10 4.48 13.08
CA GLY A 68 15.70 4.35 11.76
C GLY A 68 14.73 3.97 10.65
N GLY A 69 13.42 4.20 10.83
CA GLY A 69 12.37 3.86 9.88
C GLY A 69 11.67 2.53 10.17
N SER A 70 12.14 1.75 11.14
CA SER A 70 11.57 0.43 11.42
C SER A 70 10.14 0.49 11.97
N ILE A 71 9.73 1.58 12.63
CA ILE A 71 8.37 1.74 13.15
C ILE A 71 7.37 1.81 11.98
N GLY A 72 7.60 2.68 11.02
CA GLY A 72 6.74 2.81 9.84
C GLY A 72 6.77 1.56 8.97
N ALA A 73 7.94 0.95 8.77
CA ALA A 73 8.06 -0.30 8.03
C ALA A 73 7.27 -1.44 8.68
N ASN A 74 7.36 -1.60 10.02
CA ASN A 74 6.58 -2.60 10.75
C ASN A 74 5.06 -2.36 10.67
N LYS A 75 4.64 -1.10 10.64
CA LYS A 75 3.23 -0.75 10.43
C LYS A 75 2.71 -1.29 9.10
N VAL A 76 3.48 -1.14 8.04
CA VAL A 76 3.10 -1.64 6.70
C VAL A 76 3.19 -3.16 6.63
N ALA A 77 4.24 -3.79 7.18
CA ALA A 77 4.38 -5.23 7.23
C ALA A 77 3.18 -5.94 7.91
N LYS A 78 2.50 -5.26 8.82
CA LYS A 78 1.31 -5.78 9.53
C LYS A 78 -0.02 -5.32 8.92
N ALA A 79 0.00 -4.47 7.90
CA ALA A 79 -1.20 -4.00 7.24
C ALA A 79 -1.84 -5.10 6.37
N ALA A 80 -3.12 -4.93 6.03
CA ALA A 80 -3.77 -5.82 5.08
C ALA A 80 -3.08 -5.74 3.71
N PRO A 81 -2.79 -6.88 3.05
CA PRO A 81 -2.11 -6.91 1.75
C PRO A 81 -3.09 -6.65 0.59
N ASP A 82 -3.85 -5.58 0.67
CA ASP A 82 -4.90 -5.22 -0.28
C ASP A 82 -4.52 -4.04 -1.21
N GLY A 83 -3.27 -3.60 -1.17
CA GLY A 83 -2.76 -2.51 -1.98
C GLY A 83 -3.11 -1.10 -1.48
N HIS A 84 -3.81 -0.96 -0.36
CA HIS A 84 -4.21 0.35 0.18
C HIS A 84 -3.23 0.93 1.22
N THR A 85 -2.23 0.17 1.64
CA THR A 85 -1.17 0.64 2.54
C THR A 85 0.17 0.36 1.90
N LEU A 86 0.88 1.40 1.52
CA LEU A 86 2.15 1.35 0.80
C LEU A 86 3.25 1.97 1.65
N LEU A 87 4.43 1.35 1.66
CA LEU A 87 5.62 1.91 2.29
C LEU A 87 6.42 2.71 1.26
N LEU A 88 6.67 3.98 1.51
CA LEU A 88 7.67 4.74 0.77
C LEU A 88 8.94 4.87 1.60
N HIS A 89 9.97 4.18 1.20
CA HIS A 89 11.26 4.12 1.89
C HIS A 89 12.40 4.46 0.93
N HIS A 90 13.59 4.68 1.45
CA HIS A 90 14.83 4.85 0.67
C HIS A 90 15.76 3.65 0.86
N ILE A 91 17.02 3.76 0.38
CA ILE A 91 18.05 2.71 0.47
C ILE A 91 18.24 2.14 1.89
N GLY A 92 17.87 2.89 2.93
CA GLY A 92 17.90 2.43 4.31
C GLY A 92 17.09 1.16 4.58
N MET A 93 16.08 0.85 3.73
CA MET A 93 15.32 -0.40 3.85
C MET A 93 16.24 -1.62 3.65
N ALA A 94 17.10 -1.59 2.65
CA ALA A 94 18.03 -2.68 2.35
C ALA A 94 19.13 -2.85 3.43
N THR A 95 19.52 -1.76 4.09
CA THR A 95 20.56 -1.78 5.12
C THR A 95 20.03 -2.00 6.53
N MET A 96 18.72 -1.89 6.72
CA MET A 96 18.07 -1.97 8.03
C MET A 96 18.37 -3.26 8.79
N PRO A 97 18.37 -4.46 8.18
CA PRO A 97 18.69 -5.70 8.91
C PRO A 97 20.07 -5.72 9.54
N THR A 98 21.02 -4.96 8.94
CA THR A 98 22.38 -4.87 9.44
C THR A 98 22.56 -3.78 10.50
N LEU A 99 21.84 -2.66 10.36
CA LEU A 99 22.03 -1.47 11.17
C LEU A 99 21.11 -1.40 12.39
N VAL A 100 19.93 -2.02 12.30
CA VAL A 100 18.91 -1.99 13.35
C VAL A 100 18.77 -3.36 13.99
N ARG A 101 19.03 -3.44 15.30
CA ARG A 101 18.86 -4.69 16.04
C ARG A 101 17.39 -5.00 16.25
N ASN A 102 17.03 -6.28 16.11
CA ASN A 102 15.70 -6.81 16.46
C ASN A 102 14.53 -6.11 15.71
N ILE A 103 14.66 -5.95 14.39
CA ILE A 103 13.52 -5.52 13.58
C ILE A 103 12.42 -6.61 13.61
N PRO A 104 11.14 -6.23 13.81
CA PRO A 104 10.04 -7.20 13.98
C PRO A 104 9.40 -7.64 12.67
N PHE A 105 10.14 -7.58 11.56
CA PHE A 105 9.71 -7.97 10.22
C PHE A 105 10.91 -8.43 9.38
N LYS A 106 10.64 -9.09 8.26
CA LYS A 106 11.64 -9.52 7.27
C LYS A 106 11.54 -8.64 6.03
N VAL A 107 12.66 -8.01 5.66
CA VAL A 107 12.70 -7.09 4.51
C VAL A 107 12.47 -7.82 3.20
N ASP A 108 12.90 -9.06 3.09
CA ASP A 108 12.86 -9.89 1.89
C ASP A 108 11.54 -10.64 1.67
N SER A 109 10.73 -10.81 2.69
CA SER A 109 9.54 -11.67 2.61
C SER A 109 8.22 -11.05 3.11
N ASP A 110 8.27 -9.98 3.90
CA ASP A 110 7.06 -9.38 4.48
C ASP A 110 6.52 -8.21 3.64
N PHE A 111 7.14 -7.93 2.48
CA PHE A 111 6.74 -6.85 1.57
C PHE A 111 6.71 -7.31 0.13
N GLU A 112 5.71 -6.83 -0.61
CA GLU A 112 5.70 -6.87 -2.07
C GLU A 112 6.28 -5.56 -2.61
N TYR A 113 7.38 -5.66 -3.37
CA TYR A 113 8.04 -4.50 -3.94
C TYR A 113 7.38 -4.06 -5.24
N VAL A 114 6.90 -2.82 -5.26
CA VAL A 114 6.19 -2.25 -6.42
C VAL A 114 7.18 -1.64 -7.41
N GLY A 115 8.18 -0.91 -6.93
CA GLY A 115 9.17 -0.28 -7.80
C GLY A 115 10.06 0.73 -7.07
N MET A 116 10.95 1.35 -7.84
CA MET A 116 11.80 2.47 -7.42
C MET A 116 11.43 3.72 -8.20
N ILE A 117 11.54 4.87 -7.55
CA ILE A 117 11.31 6.20 -8.09
C ILE A 117 12.48 7.11 -7.78
#